data_32a409cdfb65a0d092d2548e9c1ec098
#
_entry.id   32a409cdfb65a0d092d2548e9c1ec098
#
_cell.length_a   1.000
_cell.length_b   1.000
_cell.length_c   1.000
_cell.angle_alpha   90.00
_cell.angle_beta   90.00
_cell.angle_gamma   90.00
#
_symmetry.space_group_name_H-M   'P 1'
#
loop_
_entity.id
_entity.type
_entity.pdbx_description
1 polymer ?
#
loop_
_entity_poly.entity_id
_entity_poly.type
_entity_poly.pdbx_seq_one_letter_code
_entity_poly.pdbx_strand_id
1 'polypeptide(L)'
;MTPFGRNLLAVSAALLLSACGLFGDDDEELEPAELIDFEAKVPVKRLWSTKVGADAEFLRVALRPIGDGNRLYAASINGNVVALDPESGKQVWRTKLGISLAAGPGVGEGIVVVVAADGYVVALAADDGSERWRAYVSGESLATPLVHEEYVVVQTVDNKLTALSVFDGAERWSIEQSTPALTMRGSTS
;
A
#
# COMPACT_ATOMS: atom_id res chain seq x y z
N MET A 1 27.86 26.22 -69.76
CA MET A 1 27.52 25.83 -68.37
C MET A 1 28.42 24.68 -67.99
N THR A 2 29.44 24.95 -67.22
CA THR A 2 30.51 24.01 -66.88
C THR A 2 30.06 23.00 -65.80
N PRO A 3 30.48 21.73 -65.90
CA PRO A 3 30.06 20.66 -65.00
C PRO A 3 30.54 20.82 -63.53
N PHE A 4 31.36 21.85 -63.27
CA PHE A 4 31.98 22.11 -61.99
C PHE A 4 30.98 22.53 -60.86
N GLY A 5 29.88 23.22 -61.22
CA GLY A 5 28.90 23.71 -60.22
C GLY A 5 27.96 22.65 -59.68
N ARG A 6 27.79 21.54 -60.41
CA ARG A 6 26.83 20.49 -60.05
C ARG A 6 27.42 19.50 -59.03
N ASN A 7 28.74 19.36 -59.01
CA ASN A 7 29.41 18.49 -58.04
C ASN A 7 29.61 19.16 -56.67
N LEU A 8 29.69 20.51 -56.65
CA LEU A 8 29.82 21.26 -55.38
C LEU A 8 28.54 21.22 -54.54
N LEU A 9 27.38 21.25 -55.22
CA LEU A 9 26.08 21.15 -54.55
C LEU A 9 25.82 19.75 -53.99
N ALA A 10 26.29 18.69 -54.65
CA ALA A 10 26.16 17.31 -54.19
C ALA A 10 27.05 17.02 -52.96
N VAL A 11 28.23 17.61 -52.87
CA VAL A 11 29.13 17.45 -51.70
C VAL A 11 28.64 18.24 -50.50
N SER A 12 28.01 19.42 -50.67
CA SER A 12 27.40 20.17 -49.57
C SER A 12 26.16 19.46 -48.97
N ALA A 13 25.37 18.78 -49.82
CA ALA A 13 24.20 18.04 -49.34
C ALA A 13 24.58 16.78 -48.57
N ALA A 14 25.69 16.12 -48.89
CA ALA A 14 26.20 14.94 -48.21
C ALA A 14 26.81 15.28 -46.83
N LEU A 15 27.35 16.48 -46.62
CA LEU A 15 27.90 16.94 -45.34
C LEU A 15 26.83 17.35 -44.30
N LEU A 16 25.61 17.67 -44.74
CA LEU A 16 24.50 18.03 -43.83
C LEU A 16 23.73 16.83 -43.29
N LEU A 17 23.91 15.66 -43.89
CA LEU A 17 23.26 14.41 -43.43
C LEU A 17 24.10 13.65 -42.38
N SER A 18 25.33 14.06 -42.12
CA SER A 18 26.19 13.41 -41.13
C SER A 18 26.10 14.01 -39.71
N ALA A 19 25.27 15.06 -39.51
CA ALA A 19 25.20 15.77 -38.24
C ALA A 19 24.10 15.25 -37.30
N CYS A 20 23.29 14.25 -37.70
CA CYS A 20 22.24 13.69 -36.87
C CYS A 20 22.66 12.49 -35.96
N GLY A 21 23.96 12.20 -35.89
CA GLY A 21 24.46 11.09 -35.10
C GLY A 21 25.28 11.46 -33.87
N LEU A 22 25.34 12.77 -33.48
CA LEU A 22 26.23 13.24 -32.40
C LEU A 22 25.49 13.65 -31.12
N PHE A 23 24.16 13.46 -31.04
CA PHE A 23 23.39 13.56 -29.81
C PHE A 23 22.64 12.23 -29.63
N GLY A 24 23.38 11.13 -29.52
CA GLY A 24 22.89 9.97 -28.85
C GLY A 24 22.89 10.33 -27.38
N ASP A 25 21.72 10.52 -26.78
CA ASP A 25 21.57 10.32 -25.35
C ASP A 25 21.95 8.86 -25.10
N ASP A 26 23.14 8.66 -24.55
CA ASP A 26 23.48 7.42 -23.88
C ASP A 26 22.56 7.35 -22.64
N ASP A 27 21.29 7.00 -22.85
CA ASP A 27 20.49 6.41 -21.81
C ASP A 27 21.25 5.11 -21.46
N GLU A 28 22.18 5.20 -20.52
CA GLU A 28 22.67 4.03 -19.80
C GLU A 28 21.45 3.44 -19.14
N GLU A 29 20.74 2.57 -19.86
CA GLU A 29 19.76 1.67 -19.30
C GLU A 29 20.52 0.91 -18.21
N LEU A 30 20.31 1.32 -16.95
CA LEU A 30 20.90 0.66 -15.79
C LEU A 30 20.43 -0.78 -15.85
N GLU A 31 21.26 -1.65 -16.39
CA GLU A 31 20.97 -3.09 -16.36
C GLU A 31 20.76 -3.51 -14.91
N PRO A 32 19.69 -4.26 -14.61
CA PRO A 32 19.47 -4.78 -13.28
C PRO A 32 20.71 -5.53 -12.80
N ALA A 33 21.17 -5.26 -11.59
CA ALA A 33 22.29 -5.96 -11.02
C ALA A 33 22.04 -7.48 -11.05
N GLU A 34 23.02 -8.25 -11.51
CA GLU A 34 22.93 -9.70 -11.48
C GLU A 34 22.76 -10.20 -10.03
N LEU A 35 21.78 -11.08 -9.83
CA LEU A 35 21.59 -11.73 -8.55
C LEU A 35 22.76 -12.66 -8.28
N ILE A 36 23.54 -12.34 -7.26
CA ILE A 36 24.64 -13.18 -6.83
C ILE A 36 24.05 -14.34 -6.00
N ASP A 37 24.37 -15.57 -6.39
CA ASP A 37 24.07 -16.74 -5.58
C ASP A 37 24.80 -16.63 -4.24
N PHE A 38 24.07 -16.68 -3.14
CA PHE A 38 24.62 -16.66 -1.80
C PHE A 38 24.22 -17.92 -1.02
N GLU A 39 25.15 -18.41 -0.22
CA GLU A 39 24.89 -19.52 0.68
C GLU A 39 24.04 -19.04 1.86
N ALA A 40 22.85 -19.62 2.04
CA ALA A 40 21.96 -19.27 3.16
C ALA A 40 22.64 -19.63 4.49
N LYS A 41 23.00 -18.61 5.28
CA LYS A 41 23.67 -18.79 6.59
C LYS A 41 22.71 -19.13 7.72
N VAL A 42 21.41 -18.82 7.54
CA VAL A 42 20.37 -19.08 8.55
C VAL A 42 19.36 -20.05 7.96
N PRO A 43 19.18 -21.24 8.52
CA PRO A 43 18.15 -22.18 8.08
C PRO A 43 16.76 -21.67 8.49
N VAL A 44 15.96 -21.27 7.52
CA VAL A 44 14.57 -20.88 7.72
C VAL A 44 13.68 -22.09 7.44
N LYS A 45 12.82 -22.46 8.41
CA LYS A 45 11.87 -23.55 8.28
C LYS A 45 10.44 -23.03 8.43
N ARG A 46 9.57 -23.39 7.49
CA ARG A 46 8.15 -23.12 7.62
C ARG A 46 7.55 -23.93 8.78
N LEU A 47 6.96 -23.29 9.76
CA LEU A 47 6.29 -23.94 10.88
C LEU A 47 4.87 -24.38 10.47
N TRP A 48 4.11 -23.50 9.87
CA TRP A 48 2.74 -23.77 9.43
C TRP A 48 2.33 -22.81 8.28
N SER A 49 1.16 -23.05 7.72
CA SER A 49 0.53 -22.21 6.71
C SER A 49 -0.99 -22.30 6.86
N THR A 50 -1.69 -21.17 6.78
CA THR A 50 -3.15 -21.13 6.86
C THR A 50 -3.73 -20.19 5.82
N LYS A 51 -4.94 -20.49 5.33
CA LYS A 51 -5.65 -19.65 4.37
C LYS A 51 -6.66 -18.76 5.11
N VAL A 52 -6.55 -17.44 4.94
CA VAL A 52 -7.41 -16.46 5.60
C VAL A 52 -8.65 -16.14 4.77
N GLY A 53 -8.50 -15.98 3.46
CA GLY A 53 -9.59 -15.60 2.57
C GLY A 53 -9.21 -15.70 1.10
N ALA A 54 -9.92 -14.96 0.25
CA ALA A 54 -9.61 -14.86 -1.18
C ALA A 54 -8.35 -14.03 -1.42
N ASP A 55 -7.67 -14.32 -2.53
CA ASP A 55 -6.55 -13.52 -3.00
C ASP A 55 -7.05 -12.14 -3.45
N ALA A 56 -6.25 -11.11 -3.22
CA ALA A 56 -6.52 -9.78 -3.75
C ALA A 56 -6.03 -9.71 -5.21
N GLU A 57 -6.95 -9.50 -6.14
CA GLU A 57 -6.59 -9.28 -7.55
C GLU A 57 -5.92 -7.93 -7.77
N PHE A 58 -6.07 -6.99 -6.82
CA PHE A 58 -5.53 -5.63 -6.91
C PHE A 58 -4.60 -5.31 -5.74
N LEU A 59 -3.44 -4.73 -6.05
CA LEU A 59 -2.34 -4.46 -5.13
C LEU A 59 -2.56 -3.28 -4.15
N ARG A 60 -3.75 -2.67 -4.11
CA ARG A 60 -4.02 -1.48 -3.30
C ARG A 60 -4.74 -1.81 -2.00
N VAL A 61 -4.19 -2.74 -1.21
CA VAL A 61 -4.72 -3.04 0.11
C VAL A 61 -3.59 -3.10 1.14
N ALA A 62 -3.83 -2.56 2.32
CA ALA A 62 -2.90 -2.58 3.45
C ALA A 62 -3.32 -3.65 4.47
N LEU A 63 -3.52 -4.89 4.00
CA LEU A 63 -3.93 -6.03 4.81
C LEU A 63 -2.70 -6.86 5.22
N ARG A 64 -2.05 -6.47 6.32
CA ARG A 64 -0.87 -7.14 6.85
C ARG A 64 -1.21 -7.87 8.14
N PRO A 65 -0.74 -9.12 8.34
CA PRO A 65 -0.87 -9.78 9.63
C PRO A 65 -0.18 -9.00 10.74
N ILE A 66 -0.76 -8.99 11.94
CA ILE A 66 -0.21 -8.34 13.13
C ILE A 66 -0.38 -9.27 14.33
N GLY A 67 0.50 -9.17 15.32
CA GLY A 67 0.41 -9.92 16.56
C GLY A 67 0.39 -9.03 17.78
N ASP A 68 -0.27 -9.48 18.86
CA ASP A 68 -0.26 -8.86 20.19
C ASP A 68 0.64 -9.60 21.20
N GLY A 69 1.41 -10.58 20.73
CA GLY A 69 2.24 -11.47 21.56
C GLY A 69 1.53 -12.78 21.92
N ASN A 70 0.21 -12.81 21.96
CA ASN A 70 -0.57 -14.03 22.29
C ASN A 70 -1.24 -14.62 21.06
N ARG A 71 -1.60 -13.79 20.08
CA ARG A 71 -2.34 -14.18 18.87
C ARG A 71 -1.78 -13.45 17.65
N LEU A 72 -2.00 -14.04 16.48
CA LEU A 72 -1.82 -13.40 15.19
C LEU A 72 -3.19 -13.09 14.58
N TYR A 73 -3.34 -11.87 14.13
CA TYR A 73 -4.55 -11.41 13.45
C TYR A 73 -4.28 -11.17 11.98
N ALA A 74 -5.19 -11.62 11.14
CA ALA A 74 -5.12 -11.40 9.70
C ALA A 74 -6.50 -11.11 9.15
N ALA A 75 -6.54 -10.29 8.10
CA ALA A 75 -7.75 -9.94 7.40
C ALA A 75 -7.60 -10.21 5.90
N SER A 76 -8.71 -10.37 5.21
CA SER A 76 -8.75 -10.55 3.76
C SER A 76 -9.75 -9.59 3.13
N ILE A 77 -9.52 -9.26 1.86
CA ILE A 77 -10.33 -8.29 1.11
C ILE A 77 -11.83 -8.62 1.11
N ASN A 78 -12.20 -9.90 1.17
CA ASN A 78 -13.59 -10.34 1.20
C ASN A 78 -14.24 -10.29 2.60
N GLY A 79 -13.66 -9.53 3.53
CA GLY A 79 -14.26 -9.25 4.84
C GLY A 79 -14.05 -10.31 5.91
N ASN A 80 -13.18 -11.31 5.70
CA ASN A 80 -12.83 -12.21 6.78
C ASN A 80 -11.75 -11.60 7.66
N VAL A 81 -11.94 -11.67 8.97
CA VAL A 81 -10.94 -11.36 10.00
C VAL A 81 -10.77 -12.61 10.85
N VAL A 82 -9.53 -12.99 11.10
CA VAL A 82 -9.22 -14.22 11.87
C VAL A 82 -8.19 -13.93 12.96
N ALA A 83 -8.33 -14.62 14.07
CA ALA A 83 -7.27 -14.78 15.05
C ALA A 83 -6.72 -16.21 14.99
N LEU A 84 -5.40 -16.31 15.02
CA LEU A 84 -4.66 -17.54 14.90
C LEU A 84 -3.74 -17.71 16.10
N ASP A 85 -3.58 -18.94 16.54
CA ASP A 85 -2.52 -19.32 17.46
C ASP A 85 -1.16 -19.21 16.76
N PRO A 86 -0.19 -18.48 17.32
CA PRO A 86 1.07 -18.20 16.65
C PRO A 86 1.98 -19.44 16.49
N GLU A 87 1.86 -20.44 17.35
CA GLU A 87 2.70 -21.62 17.32
C GLU A 87 2.21 -22.67 16.33
N SER A 88 0.89 -22.87 16.27
CA SER A 88 0.26 -23.92 15.48
C SER A 88 -0.43 -23.43 14.20
N GLY A 89 -0.69 -22.14 14.06
CA GLY A 89 -1.49 -21.56 12.98
C GLY A 89 -2.97 -21.95 13.04
N LYS A 90 -3.43 -22.57 14.14
CA LYS A 90 -4.82 -22.94 14.32
C LYS A 90 -5.68 -21.69 14.51
N GLN A 91 -6.85 -21.71 13.86
CA GLN A 91 -7.84 -20.65 14.02
C GLN A 91 -8.44 -20.65 15.42
N VAL A 92 -8.35 -19.52 16.12
CA VAL A 92 -9.00 -19.27 17.41
C VAL A 92 -10.43 -18.81 17.17
N TRP A 93 -10.59 -17.78 16.34
CA TRP A 93 -11.90 -17.31 15.88
C TRP A 93 -11.84 -16.78 14.44
N ARG A 94 -13.00 -16.65 13.82
CA ARG A 94 -13.19 -16.03 12.51
C ARG A 94 -14.47 -15.23 12.50
N THR A 95 -14.39 -13.99 12.05
CA THR A 95 -15.54 -13.12 11.84
C THR A 95 -15.63 -12.75 10.36
N LYS A 96 -16.82 -12.86 9.78
CA LYS A 96 -17.10 -12.45 8.42
C LYS A 96 -17.97 -11.19 8.45
N LEU A 97 -17.39 -10.07 8.07
CA LEU A 97 -18.03 -8.76 8.15
C LEU A 97 -18.99 -8.48 6.98
N GLY A 98 -18.86 -9.20 5.86
CA GLY A 98 -19.72 -9.01 4.68
C GLY A 98 -19.44 -7.72 3.89
N ILE A 99 -18.31 -7.07 4.15
CA ILE A 99 -17.83 -5.84 3.49
C ILE A 99 -16.43 -6.06 2.95
N SER A 100 -16.04 -5.32 1.91
CA SER A 100 -14.66 -5.34 1.40
C SER A 100 -13.74 -4.56 2.32
N LEU A 101 -12.61 -5.18 2.71
CA LEU A 101 -11.61 -4.54 3.56
C LEU A 101 -10.46 -3.98 2.72
N ALA A 102 -9.99 -2.80 3.09
CA ALA A 102 -8.87 -2.10 2.45
C ALA A 102 -7.63 -2.04 3.33
N ALA A 103 -7.79 -1.93 4.65
CA ALA A 103 -6.67 -1.76 5.59
C ALA A 103 -6.88 -2.50 6.92
N GLY A 104 -5.76 -2.77 7.59
CA GLY A 104 -5.70 -3.47 8.87
C GLY A 104 -5.21 -4.92 8.76
N PRO A 105 -5.35 -5.72 9.83
CA PRO A 105 -5.81 -5.30 11.15
C PRO A 105 -4.80 -4.44 11.91
N GLY A 106 -5.27 -3.48 12.70
CA GLY A 106 -4.56 -2.88 13.81
C GLY A 106 -4.99 -3.57 15.12
N VAL A 107 -4.11 -3.69 16.09
CA VAL A 107 -4.42 -4.37 17.36
C VAL A 107 -3.91 -3.58 18.55
N GLY A 108 -4.67 -3.56 19.63
CA GLY A 108 -4.35 -2.92 20.90
C GLY A 108 -5.59 -2.89 21.81
N GLU A 109 -5.40 -2.65 23.09
CA GLU A 109 -6.48 -2.42 24.08
C GLU A 109 -7.61 -3.46 24.02
N GLY A 110 -7.28 -4.73 23.69
CA GLY A 110 -8.25 -5.81 23.60
C GLY A 110 -9.18 -5.75 22.38
N ILE A 111 -8.87 -4.93 21.39
CA ILE A 111 -9.62 -4.84 20.13
C ILE A 111 -8.72 -5.08 18.90
N VAL A 112 -9.36 -5.53 17.84
CA VAL A 112 -8.80 -5.67 16.49
C VAL A 112 -9.59 -4.76 15.56
N VAL A 113 -8.90 -3.83 14.88
CA VAL A 113 -9.56 -2.81 14.06
C VAL A 113 -9.22 -3.03 12.60
N VAL A 114 -10.22 -3.01 11.74
CA VAL A 114 -10.09 -3.08 10.28
C VAL A 114 -10.83 -1.91 9.63
N VAL A 115 -10.38 -1.52 8.44
CA VAL A 115 -11.03 -0.47 7.66
C VAL A 115 -11.54 -1.06 6.36
N ALA A 116 -12.80 -0.78 6.06
CA ALA A 116 -13.44 -1.15 4.82
C ALA A 116 -13.11 -0.16 3.69
N ALA A 117 -13.24 -0.62 2.46
CA ALA A 117 -12.98 0.19 1.27
C ALA A 117 -13.94 1.39 1.12
N ASP A 118 -15.13 1.30 1.72
CA ASP A 118 -16.15 2.35 1.74
C ASP A 118 -16.05 3.31 2.94
N GLY A 119 -14.96 3.21 3.74
CA GLY A 119 -14.68 4.14 4.85
C GLY A 119 -15.23 3.71 6.20
N TYR A 120 -15.85 2.54 6.33
CA TYR A 120 -16.22 2.03 7.65
C TYR A 120 -14.99 1.49 8.41
N VAL A 121 -14.88 1.90 9.66
CA VAL A 121 -13.92 1.38 10.63
C VAL A 121 -14.67 0.43 11.55
N VAL A 122 -14.21 -0.80 11.65
CA VAL A 122 -14.86 -1.83 12.47
C VAL A 122 -13.89 -2.33 13.52
N ALA A 123 -14.29 -2.27 14.78
CA ALA A 123 -13.55 -2.85 15.89
C ALA A 123 -14.21 -4.15 16.35
N LEU A 124 -13.38 -5.18 16.46
CA LEU A 124 -13.77 -6.50 16.97
C LEU A 124 -13.08 -6.73 18.31
N ALA A 125 -13.71 -7.48 19.19
CA ALA A 125 -13.07 -7.96 20.40
C ALA A 125 -11.92 -8.91 20.04
N ALA A 126 -10.75 -8.71 20.61
CA ALA A 126 -9.58 -9.55 20.37
C ALA A 126 -9.80 -10.99 20.85
N ASP A 127 -10.65 -11.18 21.87
CA ASP A 127 -10.87 -12.47 22.51
C ASP A 127 -11.70 -13.43 21.65
N ASP A 128 -12.80 -12.96 21.07
CA ASP A 128 -13.79 -13.80 20.39
C ASP A 128 -14.19 -13.33 18.99
N GLY A 129 -13.70 -12.15 18.55
CA GLY A 129 -14.01 -11.57 17.25
C GLY A 129 -15.41 -10.97 17.13
N SER A 130 -16.14 -10.78 18.25
CA SER A 130 -17.43 -10.09 18.23
C SER A 130 -17.25 -8.61 17.91
N GLU A 131 -18.18 -8.03 17.12
CA GLU A 131 -18.14 -6.60 16.78
C GLU A 131 -18.44 -5.77 18.05
N ARG A 132 -17.53 -4.86 18.37
CA ARG A 132 -17.66 -3.92 19.49
C ARG A 132 -18.33 -2.64 19.06
N TRP A 133 -17.84 -2.05 17.99
CA TRP A 133 -18.39 -0.83 17.40
C TRP A 133 -18.03 -0.72 15.94
N ARG A 134 -18.75 0.15 15.27
CA ARG A 134 -18.53 0.55 13.88
C ARG A 134 -18.66 2.06 13.76
N ALA A 135 -17.67 2.69 13.12
CA ALA A 135 -17.64 4.11 12.86
C ALA A 135 -17.44 4.35 11.36
N TYR A 136 -17.68 5.58 10.92
CA TYR A 136 -17.45 5.98 9.54
C TYR A 136 -16.43 7.10 9.51
N VAL A 137 -15.39 6.96 8.68
CA VAL A 137 -14.45 8.03 8.35
C VAL A 137 -14.66 8.42 6.89
N SER A 138 -14.59 9.73 6.59
CA SER A 138 -14.72 10.19 5.21
C SER A 138 -13.48 9.81 4.42
N GLY A 139 -13.61 8.93 3.44
CA GLY A 139 -12.54 8.55 2.52
C GLY A 139 -11.99 7.14 2.73
N GLU A 140 -11.31 6.66 1.72
CA GLU A 140 -10.63 5.37 1.72
C GLU A 140 -9.36 5.42 2.59
N SER A 141 -9.09 4.38 3.34
CA SER A 141 -7.84 4.24 4.09
C SER A 141 -7.02 3.09 3.51
N LEU A 142 -5.77 3.38 3.18
CA LEU A 142 -4.77 2.39 2.74
C LEU A 142 -3.65 2.21 3.77
N ALA A 143 -3.83 2.73 4.98
CA ALA A 143 -2.90 2.58 6.08
C ALA A 143 -3.52 1.71 7.19
N THR A 144 -2.70 0.85 7.79
CA THR A 144 -3.12 0.06 8.96
C THR A 144 -3.50 1.01 10.10
N PRO A 145 -4.70 0.86 10.71
CA PRO A 145 -5.09 1.66 11.86
C PRO A 145 -4.10 1.51 13.02
N LEU A 146 -3.76 2.60 13.67
CA LEU A 146 -3.00 2.57 14.92
C LEU A 146 -3.99 2.47 16.08
N VAL A 147 -3.81 1.48 16.95
CA VAL A 147 -4.57 1.33 18.19
C VAL A 147 -3.63 1.53 19.36
N HIS A 148 -3.88 2.55 20.16
CA HIS A 148 -3.02 2.87 21.30
C HIS A 148 -3.78 3.67 22.36
N GLU A 149 -3.75 3.20 23.61
CA GLU A 149 -4.44 3.80 24.76
C GLU A 149 -5.93 4.06 24.47
N GLU A 150 -6.36 5.32 24.46
CA GLU A 150 -7.75 5.70 24.27
C GLU A 150 -8.15 5.89 22.80
N TYR A 151 -7.21 5.75 21.85
CA TYR A 151 -7.41 6.16 20.46
C TYR A 151 -7.22 5.03 19.46
N VAL A 152 -8.04 5.07 18.44
CA VAL A 152 -7.84 4.42 17.15
C VAL A 152 -7.59 5.51 16.11
N VAL A 153 -6.38 5.59 15.56
CA VAL A 153 -6.03 6.61 14.57
C VAL A 153 -6.07 5.99 13.17
N VAL A 154 -6.85 6.61 12.30
CA VAL A 154 -7.03 6.21 10.91
C VAL A 154 -6.56 7.34 10.00
N GLN A 155 -5.74 6.99 9.00
CA GLN A 155 -5.30 7.90 7.96
C GLN A 155 -6.02 7.57 6.65
N THR A 156 -6.64 8.57 6.02
CA THR A 156 -7.31 8.44 4.73
C THR A 156 -6.44 8.97 3.59
N VAL A 157 -6.76 8.59 2.36
CA VAL A 157 -5.96 8.93 1.15
C VAL A 157 -5.96 10.43 0.83
N ASP A 158 -6.91 11.19 1.35
CA ASP A 158 -7.01 12.65 1.27
C ASP A 158 -6.16 13.38 2.33
N ASN A 159 -5.23 12.66 3.00
CA ASN A 159 -4.36 13.18 4.07
C ASN A 159 -5.11 13.64 5.33
N LYS A 160 -6.28 13.12 5.57
CA LYS A 160 -6.99 13.33 6.83
C LYS A 160 -6.59 12.26 7.85
N LEU A 161 -6.24 12.69 9.06
CA LEU A 161 -6.08 11.85 10.24
C LEU A 161 -7.31 12.00 11.11
N THR A 162 -7.94 10.89 11.46
CA THR A 162 -9.09 10.86 12.37
C THR A 162 -8.77 9.97 13.55
N ALA A 163 -8.93 10.50 14.75
CA ALA A 163 -8.84 9.72 15.98
C ALA A 163 -10.25 9.40 16.49
N LEU A 164 -10.49 8.12 16.65
CA LEU A 164 -11.70 7.55 17.20
C LEU A 164 -11.43 7.04 18.62
N SER A 165 -12.43 7.03 19.46
CA SER A 165 -12.36 6.41 20.78
C SER A 165 -12.25 4.89 20.66
N VAL A 166 -11.34 4.28 21.40
CA VAL A 166 -11.16 2.83 21.46
C VAL A 166 -12.40 2.11 22.00
N PHE A 167 -13.21 2.79 22.85
CA PHE A 167 -14.34 2.18 23.55
C PHE A 167 -15.62 2.09 22.72
N ASP A 168 -15.92 3.14 21.94
CA ASP A 168 -17.21 3.30 21.27
C ASP A 168 -17.10 3.79 19.81
N GLY A 169 -15.89 4.04 19.31
CA GLY A 169 -15.68 4.53 17.95
C GLY A 169 -16.06 5.99 17.70
N ALA A 170 -16.43 6.75 18.77
CA ALA A 170 -16.75 8.17 18.62
C ALA A 170 -15.54 8.98 18.18
N GLU A 171 -15.72 9.88 17.20
CA GLU A 171 -14.65 10.79 16.77
C GLU A 171 -14.25 11.71 17.93
N ARG A 172 -12.97 11.76 18.22
CA ARG A 172 -12.37 12.63 19.26
C ARG A 172 -11.78 13.89 18.63
N TRP A 173 -11.07 13.73 17.53
CA TRP A 173 -10.52 14.82 16.74
C TRP A 173 -10.24 14.35 15.31
N SER A 174 -10.15 15.31 14.40
CA SER A 174 -9.63 15.08 13.06
C SER A 174 -8.77 16.23 12.61
N ILE A 175 -7.74 15.93 11.83
CA ILE A 175 -6.80 16.90 11.26
C ILE A 175 -6.70 16.60 9.77
N GLU A 176 -6.93 17.61 8.96
CA GLU A 176 -6.75 17.56 7.51
C GLU A 176 -5.52 18.39 7.14
N GLN A 177 -4.57 17.77 6.48
CA GLN A 177 -3.40 18.47 5.96
C GLN A 177 -3.66 18.80 4.48
N SER A 178 -3.90 20.09 4.20
CA SER A 178 -4.01 20.55 2.83
C SER A 178 -2.66 20.38 2.12
N THR A 179 -2.60 19.53 1.11
CA THR A 179 -1.46 19.51 0.18
C THR A 179 -1.54 20.77 -0.68
N PRO A 180 -0.44 21.56 -0.80
CA PRO A 180 -0.40 22.68 -1.73
C PRO A 180 -0.72 22.16 -3.12
N ALA A 181 -1.67 22.81 -3.82
CA ALA A 181 -1.94 22.48 -5.20
C ALA A 181 -0.64 22.55 -6.00
N LEU A 182 -0.28 21.48 -6.70
CA LEU A 182 0.82 21.48 -7.66
C LEU A 182 0.46 22.48 -8.77
N THR A 183 0.92 23.73 -8.61
CA THR A 183 0.86 24.71 -9.67
C THR A 183 1.93 24.34 -10.69
N MET A 184 1.55 23.68 -11.77
CA MET A 184 2.39 23.61 -12.95
C MET A 184 2.55 25.04 -13.47
N ARG A 185 3.71 25.63 -13.29
CA ARG A 185 4.08 26.84 -14.03
C ARG A 185 4.17 26.46 -15.49
N GLY A 186 3.13 26.78 -16.26
CA GLY A 186 3.23 26.78 -17.70
C GLY A 186 4.32 27.78 -18.08
N SER A 187 5.37 27.31 -18.74
CA SER A 187 6.31 28.20 -19.42
C SER A 187 5.54 28.88 -20.55
N THR A 188 5.19 30.13 -20.35
CA THR A 188 4.81 31.00 -21.45
C THR A 188 6.09 31.42 -22.15
N SER A 189 6.31 30.87 -23.33
CA SER A 189 7.26 31.39 -24.34
C SER A 189 6.73 32.67 -24.98
#